data_9c74ac0ea06c74485803c00730fae336
#
_entry.id   9c74ac0ea06c74485803c00730fae336
#
_cell.length_a   1.000
_cell.length_b   1.000
_cell.length_c   1.000
_cell.angle_alpha   90.00
_cell.angle_beta   90.00
_cell.angle_gamma   90.00
#
_symmetry.space_group_name_H-M   'P 1'
#
loop_
_entity.id
_entity.type
_entity.pdbx_description
1 polymer ?
#
loop_
_entity_poly.entity_id
_entity_poly.type
_entity_poly.pdbx_seq_one_letter_code
_entity_poly.pdbx_strand_id
1 'polypeptide(L)'
;MRNDSLYMARCLQLARLGEYYVAPNPMVGAVLVERRNENGELGKEVILGEGWHMQYGGPHAEPNCIRNAEKNHPEGIDYKHCTLYVSLEPCSHYGKTPPCAELIIKKGIGRVVVGCLDPNPKVAGRGVKMLKDAGIEVVVGVLEEECKELNKRFICLQEKKRPYVILKWAQTADGYIDCRLEVRGERLEVKGERLEVKG
;
A
#
# COMPACT_ATOMS: atom_id res chain seq x y z
N MET A 1 23.06 -9.17 5.19
CA MET A 1 21.99 -9.15 4.17
C MET A 1 21.05 -7.97 4.50
N ARG A 2 20.54 -7.26 3.51
CA ARG A 2 19.53 -6.20 3.75
C ARG A 2 18.18 -6.86 4.05
N ASN A 3 17.47 -6.34 5.04
CA ASN A 3 16.15 -6.86 5.47
C ASN A 3 15.00 -6.22 4.69
N ASP A 4 15.13 -6.07 3.36
CA ASP A 4 14.17 -5.32 2.53
C ASP A 4 12.74 -5.86 2.68
N SER A 5 12.56 -7.19 2.75
CA SER A 5 11.23 -7.80 2.94
C SER A 5 10.62 -7.50 4.31
N LEU A 6 11.45 -7.39 5.36
CA LEU A 6 10.97 -7.05 6.71
C LEU A 6 10.38 -5.63 6.74
N TYR A 7 11.12 -4.65 6.19
CA TYR A 7 10.66 -3.26 6.15
C TYR A 7 9.49 -3.06 5.20
N MET A 8 9.45 -3.79 4.08
CA MET A 8 8.29 -3.77 3.20
C MET A 8 7.04 -4.38 3.86
N ALA A 9 7.20 -5.47 4.62
CA ALA A 9 6.10 -6.02 5.42
C ALA A 9 5.59 -4.99 6.45
N ARG A 10 6.50 -4.19 7.04
CA ARG A 10 6.09 -3.09 7.92
C ARG A 10 5.34 -1.99 7.17
N CYS A 11 5.75 -1.64 5.95
CA CYS A 11 5.00 -0.72 5.09
C CYS A 11 3.57 -1.21 4.85
N LEU A 12 3.38 -2.51 4.59
CA LEU A 12 2.05 -3.12 4.41
C LEU A 12 1.18 -3.04 5.67
N GLN A 13 1.76 -3.25 6.85
CA GLN A 13 1.05 -3.09 8.13
C GLN A 13 0.57 -1.65 8.33
N LEU A 14 1.46 -0.67 8.08
CA LEU A 14 1.13 0.75 8.17
C LEU A 14 0.06 1.16 7.15
N ALA A 15 0.16 0.69 5.91
CA ALA A 15 -0.80 0.97 4.86
C ALA A 15 -2.23 0.57 5.25
N ARG A 16 -2.41 -0.56 5.94
CA ARG A 16 -3.71 -1.04 6.44
C ARG A 16 -4.39 -0.09 7.42
N LEU A 17 -3.63 0.77 8.12
CA LEU A 17 -4.19 1.78 9.01
C LEU A 17 -4.99 2.86 8.26
N GLY A 18 -4.79 2.98 6.94
CA GLY A 18 -5.58 3.84 6.07
C GLY A 18 -6.85 3.20 5.51
N GLU A 19 -7.12 1.91 5.80
CA GLU A 19 -8.33 1.23 5.34
C GLU A 19 -9.58 2.01 5.80
N TYR A 20 -10.57 2.13 4.93
CA TYR A 20 -11.81 2.90 5.10
C TYR A 20 -11.68 4.44 4.99
N TYR A 21 -10.47 5.03 5.08
CA TYR A 21 -10.30 6.49 5.09
C TYR A 21 -9.71 7.06 3.80
N VAL A 22 -9.00 6.24 3.02
CA VAL A 22 -8.25 6.71 1.85
C VAL A 22 -8.98 6.56 0.53
N ALA A 23 -10.05 5.76 0.46
CA ALA A 23 -10.78 5.52 -0.78
C ALA A 23 -11.23 6.83 -1.46
N PRO A 24 -11.10 6.97 -2.79
CA PRO A 24 -10.69 5.97 -3.79
C PRO A 24 -9.16 5.81 -3.97
N ASN A 25 -8.35 6.50 -3.18
CA ASN A 25 -6.88 6.38 -3.23
C ASN A 25 -6.41 5.00 -2.74
N PRO A 26 -5.21 4.54 -3.16
CA PRO A 26 -4.62 3.31 -2.65
C PRO A 26 -4.17 3.47 -1.19
N MET A 27 -4.15 2.35 -0.47
CA MET A 27 -3.50 2.24 0.83
C MET A 27 -1.98 2.17 0.62
N VAL A 28 -1.24 3.11 1.19
CA VAL A 28 0.22 3.18 1.06
C VAL A 28 0.84 3.38 2.43
N GLY A 29 1.91 2.66 2.70
CA GLY A 29 2.75 2.82 3.88
C GLY A 29 4.21 3.03 3.48
N ALA A 30 4.94 3.75 4.32
CA ALA A 30 6.35 4.04 4.12
C ALA A 30 7.13 3.94 5.43
N VAL A 31 8.38 3.50 5.34
CA VAL A 31 9.34 3.37 6.45
C VAL A 31 10.68 3.94 6.01
N LEU A 32 11.25 4.83 6.82
CA LEU A 32 12.59 5.39 6.62
C LEU A 32 13.57 4.70 7.56
N VAL A 33 14.60 4.09 7.01
CA VAL A 33 15.61 3.32 7.75
C VAL A 33 16.99 3.91 7.49
N GLU A 34 17.71 4.21 8.56
CA GLU A 34 19.12 4.58 8.51
C GLU A 34 19.98 3.33 8.72
N ARG A 35 21.04 3.22 7.95
CA ARG A 35 22.08 2.22 8.17
C ARG A 35 23.31 2.87 8.77
N ARG A 36 23.52 2.68 10.06
CA ARG A 36 24.70 3.19 10.77
C ARG A 36 25.86 2.25 10.57
N ASN A 37 26.96 2.73 10.03
CA ASN A 37 28.23 1.99 9.99
C ASN A 37 29.00 2.25 11.29
N GLU A 38 29.05 1.24 12.15
CA GLU A 38 29.95 1.24 13.30
C GLU A 38 31.22 0.50 12.89
N ASN A 39 32.35 1.20 12.84
CA ASN A 39 33.70 0.65 12.62
C ASN A 39 33.94 -0.16 11.34
N GLY A 40 33.26 0.14 10.22
CA GLY A 40 33.48 -0.55 8.94
C GLY A 40 32.77 -1.91 8.80
N GLU A 41 32.05 -2.34 9.82
CA GLU A 41 31.15 -3.51 9.74
C GLU A 41 29.76 -3.09 9.27
N LEU A 42 28.99 -4.07 8.75
CA LEU A 42 27.59 -3.88 8.35
C LEU A 42 26.78 -3.34 9.55
N GLY A 43 26.57 -2.02 9.55
CA GLY A 43 25.96 -1.31 10.67
C GLY A 43 24.54 -1.74 10.98
N LYS A 44 24.13 -1.45 12.19
CA LYS A 44 22.75 -1.66 12.69
C LYS A 44 21.77 -0.80 11.88
N GLU A 45 20.72 -1.44 11.37
CA GLU A 45 19.60 -0.75 10.72
C GLU A 45 18.64 -0.20 11.78
N VAL A 46 18.31 1.09 11.71
CA VAL A 46 17.43 1.79 12.66
C VAL A 46 16.29 2.45 11.89
N ILE A 47 15.05 2.19 12.31
CA ILE A 47 13.88 2.89 11.79
C ILE A 47 13.88 4.30 12.37
N LEU A 48 13.99 5.31 11.51
CA LEU A 48 13.93 6.72 11.89
C LEU A 48 12.50 7.25 11.90
N GLY A 49 11.66 6.77 10.97
CA GLY A 49 10.29 7.23 10.86
C GLY A 49 9.41 6.27 10.08
N GLU A 50 8.12 6.38 10.37
CA GLU A 50 7.06 5.60 9.75
C GLU A 50 5.92 6.51 9.32
N GLY A 51 5.21 6.13 8.25
CA GLY A 51 4.07 6.89 7.77
C GLY A 51 3.17 6.08 6.85
N TRP A 52 1.93 6.53 6.74
CA TRP A 52 0.97 5.95 5.81
C TRP A 52 0.06 7.05 5.26
N HIS A 53 -0.64 6.75 4.18
CA HIS A 53 -1.71 7.62 3.70
C HIS A 53 -2.90 7.50 4.64
N MET A 54 -3.16 8.56 5.42
CA MET A 54 -4.10 8.50 6.55
C MET A 54 -5.55 8.69 6.11
N GLN A 55 -5.77 9.58 5.13
CA GLN A 55 -7.12 9.91 4.66
C GLN A 55 -7.11 10.50 3.24
N TYR A 56 -8.20 10.35 2.53
CA TYR A 56 -8.39 10.95 1.21
C TYR A 56 -8.16 12.46 1.22
N GLY A 57 -7.37 12.93 0.25
CA GLY A 57 -7.01 14.35 0.13
C GLY A 57 -5.94 14.84 1.08
N GLY A 58 -5.50 14.03 2.04
CA GLY A 58 -4.38 14.29 2.93
C GLY A 58 -3.02 13.96 2.30
N PRO A 59 -1.92 14.19 3.05
CA PRO A 59 -0.58 13.84 2.61
C PRO A 59 -0.41 12.34 2.34
N HIS A 60 0.44 11.98 1.39
CA HIS A 60 0.80 10.61 1.09
C HIS A 60 1.68 9.99 2.20
N ALA A 61 2.00 8.71 2.08
CA ALA A 61 2.78 7.96 3.06
C ALA A 61 4.20 8.53 3.23
N GLU A 62 4.86 8.88 2.13
CA GLU A 62 6.25 9.35 2.11
C GLU A 62 6.42 10.68 2.88
N PRO A 63 5.65 11.75 2.62
CA PRO A 63 5.76 12.98 3.42
C PRO A 63 5.38 12.78 4.89
N ASN A 64 4.43 11.86 5.20
CA ASN A 64 4.10 11.55 6.59
C ASN A 64 5.26 10.82 7.29
N CYS A 65 5.90 9.87 6.61
CA CYS A 65 7.06 9.15 7.10
C CYS A 65 8.25 10.08 7.36
N ILE A 66 8.59 10.94 6.39
CA ILE A 66 9.70 11.91 6.53
C ILE A 66 9.42 12.89 7.67
N ARG A 67 8.20 13.43 7.77
CA ARG A 67 7.82 14.32 8.87
C ARG A 67 7.90 13.63 10.24
N ASN A 68 7.50 12.36 10.32
CA ASN A 68 7.63 11.58 11.55
C ASN A 68 9.11 11.38 11.92
N ALA A 69 9.96 11.05 10.96
CA ALA A 69 11.39 10.93 11.17
C ALA A 69 12.02 12.25 11.69
N GLU A 70 11.72 13.37 11.03
CA GLU A 70 12.23 14.69 11.43
C GLU A 70 11.76 15.12 12.83
N LYS A 71 10.53 14.77 13.20
CA LYS A 71 10.04 15.03 14.56
C LYS A 71 10.80 14.23 15.61
N ASN A 72 11.15 12.98 15.31
CA ASN A 72 11.84 12.09 16.22
C ASN A 72 13.35 12.35 16.28
N HIS A 73 13.92 13.03 15.26
CA HIS A 73 15.34 13.32 15.13
C HIS A 73 15.58 14.81 14.86
N PRO A 74 15.30 15.68 15.87
CA PRO A 74 15.46 17.13 15.72
C PRO A 74 16.91 17.56 15.53
N GLU A 75 17.88 16.70 15.86
CA GLU A 75 19.31 16.89 15.61
C GLU A 75 19.67 16.85 14.12
N GLY A 76 18.77 16.37 13.28
CA GLY A 76 18.97 16.21 11.85
C GLY A 76 19.15 14.77 11.42
N ILE A 77 18.92 14.51 10.13
CA ILE A 77 19.00 13.17 9.50
C ILE A 77 19.95 13.26 8.31
N ASP A 78 20.92 12.34 8.24
CA ASP A 78 21.72 12.13 7.04
C ASP A 78 21.00 11.21 6.06
N TYR A 79 20.15 11.81 5.24
CA TYR A 79 19.31 11.09 4.29
C TYR A 79 20.10 10.28 3.25
N LYS A 80 21.37 10.63 2.98
CA LYS A 80 22.22 9.92 2.03
C LYS A 80 22.46 8.47 2.45
N HIS A 81 22.49 8.21 3.74
CA HIS A 81 22.68 6.87 4.32
C HIS A 81 21.33 6.19 4.65
N CYS A 82 20.20 6.83 4.30
CA CYS A 82 18.87 6.27 4.52
C CYS A 82 18.34 5.50 3.31
N THR A 83 17.52 4.49 3.62
CA THR A 83 16.67 3.78 2.67
C THR A 83 15.21 4.08 2.99
N LEU A 84 14.46 4.58 2.02
CA LEU A 84 13.01 4.72 2.11
C LEU A 84 12.35 3.50 1.48
N TYR A 85 11.55 2.80 2.27
CA TYR A 85 10.67 1.73 1.81
C TYR A 85 9.27 2.29 1.59
N VAL A 86 8.63 1.93 0.50
CA VAL A 86 7.26 2.35 0.18
C VAL A 86 6.52 1.25 -0.56
N SER A 87 5.29 0.94 -0.13
CA SER A 87 4.52 -0.18 -0.67
C SER A 87 4.00 0.01 -2.10
N LEU A 88 3.93 1.27 -2.58
CA LEU A 88 3.51 1.62 -3.94
C LEU A 88 4.47 2.67 -4.51
N GLU A 89 4.67 2.68 -5.82
CA GLU A 89 5.51 3.64 -6.53
C GLU A 89 5.21 5.10 -6.11
N PRO A 90 6.24 5.90 -5.72
CA PRO A 90 6.08 7.31 -5.42
C PRO A 90 5.52 8.09 -6.61
N CYS A 91 4.52 8.91 -6.38
CA CYS A 91 3.89 9.68 -7.43
C CYS A 91 4.87 10.67 -8.09
N SER A 92 4.69 10.86 -9.43
CA SER A 92 5.54 11.69 -10.28
C SER A 92 4.82 12.90 -10.89
N HIS A 93 3.53 13.07 -10.60
CA HIS A 93 2.72 14.14 -11.17
C HIS A 93 2.33 15.17 -10.12
N TYR A 94 2.22 16.42 -10.53
CA TYR A 94 1.68 17.49 -9.70
C TYR A 94 0.18 17.30 -9.51
N GLY A 95 -0.23 17.22 -8.25
CA GLY A 95 -1.62 17.24 -7.84
C GLY A 95 -1.89 18.48 -6.98
N LYS A 96 -2.52 18.29 -5.83
CA LYS A 96 -2.68 19.35 -4.81
C LYS A 96 -1.34 19.69 -4.11
N THR A 97 -0.40 18.75 -4.15
CA THR A 97 0.95 18.86 -3.57
C THR A 97 1.99 18.46 -4.62
N PRO A 98 3.26 18.89 -4.44
CA PRO A 98 4.35 18.40 -5.27
C PRO A 98 4.48 16.87 -5.21
N PRO A 99 5.02 16.24 -6.28
CA PRO A 99 5.22 14.80 -6.35
C PRO A 99 6.09 14.25 -5.21
N CYS A 100 5.76 13.07 -4.71
CA CYS A 100 6.57 12.42 -3.68
C CYS A 100 7.99 12.08 -4.18
N ALA A 101 8.14 11.75 -5.47
CA ALA A 101 9.46 11.55 -6.08
C ALA A 101 10.36 12.79 -5.96
N GLU A 102 9.82 14.00 -6.21
CA GLU A 102 10.58 15.25 -6.02
C GLU A 102 10.95 15.49 -4.56
N LEU A 103 10.06 15.21 -3.62
CA LEU A 103 10.35 15.31 -2.19
C LEU A 103 11.52 14.40 -1.79
N ILE A 104 11.51 13.14 -2.25
CA ILE A 104 12.57 12.17 -2.00
C ILE A 104 13.91 12.67 -2.55
N ILE A 105 13.92 13.16 -3.79
CA ILE A 105 15.11 13.75 -4.43
C ILE A 105 15.62 14.97 -3.63
N LYS A 106 14.72 15.89 -3.29
CA LYS A 106 15.06 17.10 -2.53
C LYS A 106 15.65 16.78 -1.15
N LYS A 107 15.20 15.72 -0.51
CA LYS A 107 15.76 15.26 0.78
C LYS A 107 17.12 14.58 0.63
N GLY A 108 17.48 14.13 -0.58
CA GLY A 108 18.75 13.46 -0.83
C GLY A 108 18.80 12.04 -0.29
N ILE A 109 17.65 11.34 -0.27
CA ILE A 109 17.57 9.94 0.18
C ILE A 109 18.39 9.05 -0.74
N GLY A 110 19.33 8.29 -0.18
CA GLY A 110 20.31 7.53 -0.99
C GLY A 110 19.74 6.29 -1.67
N ARG A 111 18.69 5.68 -1.09
CA ARG A 111 18.09 4.46 -1.62
C ARG A 111 16.57 4.44 -1.43
N VAL A 112 15.86 3.90 -2.42
CA VAL A 112 14.40 3.70 -2.34
C VAL A 112 14.07 2.25 -2.71
N VAL A 113 13.21 1.62 -1.91
CA VAL A 113 12.68 0.28 -2.16
C VAL A 113 11.18 0.39 -2.34
N VAL A 114 10.71 -0.06 -3.49
CA VAL A 114 9.31 0.03 -3.92
C VAL A 114 8.69 -1.37 -3.93
N GLY A 115 7.54 -1.53 -3.31
CA GLY A 115 6.81 -2.80 -3.31
C GLY A 115 6.29 -3.16 -4.69
N CYS A 116 5.41 -2.34 -5.26
CA CYS A 116 4.91 -2.53 -6.61
C CYS A 116 4.80 -1.19 -7.37
N LEU A 117 4.80 -1.26 -8.70
CA LEU A 117 4.58 -0.09 -9.55
C LEU A 117 3.10 0.34 -9.49
N ASP A 118 2.86 1.64 -9.70
CA ASP A 118 1.50 2.16 -9.84
C ASP A 118 0.92 1.73 -11.21
N PRO A 119 -0.23 1.05 -11.25
CA PRO A 119 -0.85 0.61 -12.51
C PRO A 119 -1.43 1.77 -13.32
N ASN A 120 -1.52 2.97 -12.75
CA ASN A 120 -2.03 4.13 -13.46
C ASN A 120 -1.08 4.52 -14.60
N PRO A 121 -1.51 4.54 -15.88
CA PRO A 121 -0.65 4.86 -17.03
C PRO A 121 0.02 6.24 -16.95
N LYS A 122 -0.52 7.15 -16.13
CA LYS A 122 0.06 8.48 -15.88
C LYS A 122 1.24 8.44 -14.89
N VAL A 123 1.39 7.37 -14.13
CA VAL A 123 2.45 7.20 -13.13
C VAL A 123 3.41 6.11 -13.56
N ALA A 124 2.91 4.96 -13.89
CA ALA A 124 3.57 3.69 -14.28
C ALA A 124 5.07 3.80 -14.61
N GLY A 125 5.94 3.59 -13.64
CA GLY A 125 7.39 3.66 -13.79
C GLY A 125 8.00 5.06 -13.88
N ARG A 126 7.22 6.14 -13.93
CA ARG A 126 7.75 7.51 -14.04
C ARG A 126 8.37 7.99 -12.75
N GLY A 127 7.79 7.66 -11.59
CA GLY A 127 8.35 7.97 -10.29
C GLY A 127 9.70 7.27 -10.09
N VAL A 128 9.75 5.98 -10.38
CA VAL A 128 10.98 5.16 -10.35
C VAL A 128 12.03 5.75 -11.31
N LYS A 129 11.62 6.14 -12.53
CA LYS A 129 12.53 6.75 -13.50
C LYS A 129 13.10 8.06 -12.98
N MET A 130 12.29 8.97 -12.43
CA MET A 130 12.74 10.24 -11.87
C MET A 130 13.79 10.04 -10.76
N LEU A 131 13.56 9.06 -9.87
CA LEU A 131 14.50 8.72 -8.79
C LEU A 131 15.84 8.21 -9.34
N LYS A 132 15.80 7.30 -10.33
CA LYS A 132 17.01 6.77 -11.00
C LYS A 132 17.78 7.84 -11.75
N ASP A 133 17.07 8.71 -12.49
CA ASP A 133 17.68 9.83 -13.24
C ASP A 133 18.37 10.84 -12.29
N ALA A 134 17.91 10.94 -11.04
CA ALA A 134 18.53 11.73 -9.98
C ALA A 134 19.70 11.01 -9.26
N GLY A 135 20.08 9.80 -9.69
CA GLY A 135 21.19 9.02 -9.11
C GLY A 135 20.85 8.23 -7.85
N ILE A 136 19.58 8.07 -7.51
CA ILE A 136 19.12 7.31 -6.34
C ILE A 136 19.12 5.81 -6.70
N GLU A 137 19.63 4.96 -5.80
CA GLU A 137 19.50 3.50 -5.92
C GLU A 137 18.02 3.10 -5.75
N VAL A 138 17.41 2.48 -6.77
CA VAL A 138 16.00 2.05 -6.70
C VAL A 138 15.86 0.57 -6.93
N VAL A 139 15.25 -0.12 -5.96
CA VAL A 139 14.84 -1.54 -6.04
C VAL A 139 13.32 -1.60 -6.13
N VAL A 140 12.79 -2.44 -7.00
CA VAL A 140 11.35 -2.62 -7.22
C VAL A 140 10.98 -4.09 -7.09
N GLY A 141 9.78 -4.38 -6.60
CA GLY A 141 9.23 -5.74 -6.58
C GLY A 141 9.42 -6.49 -5.26
N VAL A 142 9.74 -5.79 -4.17
CA VAL A 142 9.86 -6.42 -2.84
C VAL A 142 8.47 -6.63 -2.24
N LEU A 143 8.07 -7.88 -2.02
CA LEU A 143 6.71 -8.31 -1.63
C LEU A 143 5.64 -7.75 -2.60
N GLU A 144 5.93 -7.87 -3.90
CA GLU A 144 5.10 -7.25 -4.95
C GLU A 144 3.67 -7.77 -4.94
N GLU A 145 3.50 -9.07 -4.78
CA GLU A 145 2.16 -9.69 -4.80
C GLU A 145 1.33 -9.28 -3.58
N GLU A 146 1.95 -9.18 -2.41
CA GLU A 146 1.28 -8.70 -1.20
C GLU A 146 0.89 -7.22 -1.31
N CYS A 147 1.74 -6.40 -1.93
CA CYS A 147 1.46 -4.99 -2.21
C CYS A 147 0.30 -4.83 -3.20
N LYS A 148 0.25 -5.66 -4.24
CA LYS A 148 -0.86 -5.69 -5.21
C LYS A 148 -2.16 -6.19 -4.56
N GLU A 149 -2.10 -7.26 -3.77
CA GLU A 149 -3.28 -7.82 -3.10
C GLU A 149 -3.90 -6.80 -2.14
N LEU A 150 -3.07 -6.05 -1.38
CA LEU A 150 -3.56 -4.99 -0.50
C LEU A 150 -4.39 -3.96 -1.27
N ASN A 151 -3.98 -3.61 -2.49
CA ASN A 151 -4.60 -2.57 -3.32
C ASN A 151 -5.40 -3.14 -4.51
N LYS A 152 -5.84 -4.40 -4.46
CA LYS A 152 -6.52 -5.08 -5.58
C LYS A 152 -7.75 -4.35 -6.13
N ARG A 153 -8.49 -3.62 -5.29
CA ARG A 153 -9.65 -2.81 -5.71
C ARG A 153 -9.20 -1.62 -6.56
N PHE A 154 -8.17 -0.90 -6.11
CA PHE A 154 -7.57 0.21 -6.84
C PHE A 154 -6.95 -0.27 -8.15
N ILE A 155 -6.17 -1.35 -8.11
CA ILE A 155 -5.52 -1.93 -9.30
C ILE A 155 -6.56 -2.39 -10.32
N CYS A 156 -7.62 -3.10 -9.90
CA CYS A 156 -8.70 -3.51 -10.77
C CYS A 156 -9.34 -2.32 -11.50
N LEU A 157 -9.58 -1.20 -10.79
CA LEU A 157 -10.14 0.01 -11.38
C LEU A 157 -9.17 0.62 -12.40
N GLN A 158 -7.87 0.69 -12.10
CA GLN A 158 -6.87 1.30 -12.97
C GLN A 158 -6.62 0.47 -14.25
N GLU A 159 -6.53 -0.84 -14.12
CA GLU A 159 -6.21 -1.74 -15.25
C GLU A 159 -7.46 -2.11 -16.06
N LYS A 160 -8.54 -2.52 -15.38
CA LYS A 160 -9.72 -3.10 -16.01
C LYS A 160 -10.83 -2.09 -16.27
N LYS A 161 -10.68 -0.85 -15.78
CA LYS A 161 -11.67 0.25 -15.89
C LYS A 161 -13.08 -0.13 -15.43
N ARG A 162 -13.16 -1.03 -14.44
CA ARG A 162 -14.40 -1.48 -13.81
C ARG A 162 -14.22 -1.61 -12.32
N PRO A 163 -15.31 -1.56 -11.52
CA PRO A 163 -15.21 -1.80 -10.08
C PRO A 163 -14.78 -3.23 -9.79
N TYR A 164 -14.16 -3.41 -8.63
CA TYR A 164 -13.90 -4.73 -8.05
C TYR A 164 -15.19 -5.24 -7.41
N VAL A 165 -15.78 -6.29 -7.98
CA VAL A 165 -17.05 -6.85 -7.52
C VAL A 165 -16.79 -7.94 -6.48
N ILE A 166 -17.45 -7.84 -5.33
CA ILE A 166 -17.45 -8.87 -4.28
C ILE A 166 -18.88 -9.39 -4.16
N LEU A 167 -19.06 -10.67 -4.44
CA LEU A 167 -20.32 -11.36 -4.18
C LEU A 167 -20.21 -12.04 -2.83
N LYS A 168 -21.17 -11.75 -1.95
CA LYS A 168 -21.29 -12.39 -0.65
C LYS A 168 -22.71 -12.87 -0.49
N TRP A 169 -22.89 -14.16 -0.27
CA TRP A 169 -24.18 -14.77 0.01
C TRP A 169 -24.04 -15.78 1.15
N ALA A 170 -25.14 -16.03 1.82
CA ALA A 170 -25.26 -17.14 2.76
C ALA A 170 -26.20 -18.18 2.17
N GLN A 171 -25.88 -19.44 2.35
CA GLN A 171 -26.72 -20.55 1.94
C GLN A 171 -26.66 -21.66 2.99
N THR A 172 -27.72 -22.45 3.08
CA THR A 172 -27.77 -23.67 3.88
C THR A 172 -26.93 -24.77 3.22
N ALA A 173 -26.64 -25.86 3.95
CA ALA A 173 -25.82 -26.97 3.46
C ALA A 173 -26.42 -27.68 2.21
N ASP A 174 -27.72 -27.59 2.01
CA ASP A 174 -28.45 -28.09 0.86
C ASP A 174 -28.55 -27.06 -0.30
N GLY A 175 -27.91 -25.88 -0.16
CA GLY A 175 -27.74 -24.90 -1.22
C GLY A 175 -28.85 -23.86 -1.34
N TYR A 176 -29.74 -23.74 -0.36
CA TYR A 176 -30.78 -22.71 -0.35
C TYR A 176 -30.29 -21.40 0.28
N ILE A 177 -30.80 -20.27 -0.23
CA ILE A 177 -30.46 -18.90 0.30
C ILE A 177 -31.52 -18.39 1.27
N ASP A 178 -32.71 -18.98 1.26
CA ASP A 178 -33.83 -18.67 2.15
C ASP A 178 -34.55 -19.94 2.51
N CYS A 179 -35.13 -20.00 3.70
CA CYS A 179 -36.10 -21.02 4.06
C CYS A 179 -37.33 -20.29 4.64
N ARG A 180 -38.43 -20.28 3.89
CA ARG A 180 -39.74 -19.83 4.38
C ARG A 180 -40.42 -20.94 5.12
N LEU A 181 -40.72 -20.70 6.39
CA LEU A 181 -41.61 -21.56 7.16
C LEU A 181 -43.06 -21.13 6.88
N GLU A 182 -43.75 -21.87 6.03
CA GLU A 182 -45.19 -21.70 5.90
C GLU A 182 -45.90 -22.65 6.91
N VAL A 183 -46.56 -22.05 7.87
CA VAL A 183 -47.40 -22.80 8.81
C VAL A 183 -48.77 -22.96 8.18
N ARG A 184 -49.05 -24.16 7.60
CA ARG A 184 -50.38 -24.58 7.16
C ARG A 184 -50.87 -25.69 8.10
N GLY A 185 -51.76 -25.34 8.98
CA GLY A 185 -52.30 -26.30 9.94
C GLY A 185 -51.26 -26.79 10.94
N GLU A 186 -51.28 -28.08 11.25
CA GLU A 186 -50.35 -28.69 12.25
C GLU A 186 -49.00 -29.15 11.66
N ARG A 187 -48.70 -28.90 10.37
CA ARG A 187 -47.44 -29.27 9.72
C ARG A 187 -46.62 -28.05 9.29
N LEU A 188 -45.36 -28.02 9.73
CA LEU A 188 -44.34 -27.11 9.22
C LEU A 188 -43.75 -27.65 7.91
N GLU A 189 -43.99 -26.99 6.79
CA GLU A 189 -43.28 -27.24 5.54
C GLU A 189 -42.19 -26.19 5.33
N VAL A 190 -40.96 -26.66 5.13
CA VAL A 190 -39.81 -25.81 4.78
C VAL A 190 -39.71 -25.74 3.26
N LYS A 191 -39.98 -24.56 2.68
CA LYS A 191 -39.73 -24.30 1.26
C LYS A 191 -38.49 -23.39 1.13
N GLY A 192 -37.54 -23.80 0.32
CA GLY A 192 -36.33 -23.05 0.00
C GLY A 192 -36.25 -22.73 -1.50
N GLU A 193 -35.71 -21.56 -1.84
CA GLU A 193 -35.39 -21.19 -3.21
C GLU A 193 -33.93 -21.50 -3.52
N ARG A 194 -33.68 -22.23 -4.60
CA ARG A 194 -32.34 -22.55 -5.10
C ARG A 194 -31.88 -21.48 -6.09
N LEU A 195 -30.70 -20.92 -5.88
CA LEU A 195 -30.08 -20.04 -6.87
C LEU A 195 -29.62 -20.88 -8.09
N GLU A 196 -30.24 -20.68 -9.24
CA GLU A 196 -29.67 -21.11 -10.51
C GLU A 196 -28.82 -20.02 -11.09
N VAL A 197 -27.48 -20.22 -11.08
CA VAL A 197 -26.54 -19.35 -11.78
C VAL A 197 -26.55 -19.81 -13.25
N LYS A 198 -27.24 -19.03 -14.09
CA LYS A 198 -27.10 -19.21 -15.55
C LYS A 198 -25.74 -18.61 -15.95
N GLY A 199 -24.87 -19.47 -16.49
CA GLY A 199 -23.56 -19.10 -17.05
C GLY A 199 -23.66 -18.24 -18.33
#